data_6fec8842300834d455e00f5e7700366b
#
_entry.id   6fec8842300834d455e00f5e7700366b
#
_cell.length_a   1.000
_cell.length_b   1.000
_cell.length_c   1.000
_cell.angle_alpha   90.00
_cell.angle_beta   90.00
_cell.angle_gamma   90.00
#
_symmetry.space_group_name_H-M   'P 1'
#
loop_
_entity.id
_entity.type
_entity.pdbx_description
1 polymer ?
#
loop_
_entity_poly.entity_id
_entity_poly.type
_entity_poly.pdbx_seq_one_letter_code
_entity_poly.pdbx_strand_id
1 'polypeptide(L)'
;MKYKDLPTLGFTHFQPAQPTTVGKRATLWLMDLVYDLEDLDHVIANMRLLGSKGTTGTQASFLELFEGDHETIKKIDGMIAEKMGFDKCQPVSGQTYSRKVDSRVINVLSQIAQSAHKFSNDIRLLQHLKEVEEPFEKNQIGSSAMAYKRNPMRSERIASLANYVMSDAMNPALVASTQWFERTLDDSANKRLSVPEGFLAIDGILDLYLNVVDGLVVYPKVIESRLRSELPFMATENIMMDAVKAGGDRQELHERIRVHSMAAGKVVKEEGKPNDLLERIAADPAFGMNMEQLQAIMKPENFVGRAPQQTEEFVAEVINPILEENKEVLGLTAEINV
;
A
#
# COMPACT_ATOMS: atom_id res chain seq x y z
N MET A 1 -3.67 13.99 6.12
CA MET A 1 -4.44 15.14 6.69
C MET A 1 -4.55 16.34 5.76
N LYS A 2 -3.47 16.86 5.14
CA LYS A 2 -3.50 18.07 4.27
C LYS A 2 -4.59 18.05 3.20
N TYR A 3 -4.85 16.89 2.61
CA TYR A 3 -5.79 16.70 1.50
C TYR A 3 -6.96 15.78 1.87
N LYS A 4 -7.31 15.67 3.15
CA LYS A 4 -8.41 14.84 3.63
C LYS A 4 -9.76 15.21 3.02
N ASP A 5 -9.96 16.50 2.73
CA ASP A 5 -11.19 17.06 2.18
C ASP A 5 -11.13 17.28 0.65
N LEU A 6 -9.99 17.01 -0.01
CA LEU A 6 -9.85 17.25 -1.45
C LEU A 6 -10.53 16.12 -2.24
N PRO A 7 -11.70 16.38 -2.87
CA PRO A 7 -12.38 15.39 -3.70
C PRO A 7 -11.52 14.99 -4.91
N THR A 8 -11.51 13.71 -5.20
CA THR A 8 -10.86 13.15 -6.37
C THR A 8 -11.70 12.03 -6.95
N LEU A 9 -11.53 11.75 -8.23
CA LEU A 9 -12.21 10.65 -8.90
C LEU A 9 -11.75 9.32 -8.32
N GLY A 10 -12.68 8.48 -7.87
CA GLY A 10 -12.41 7.10 -7.54
C GLY A 10 -12.30 6.25 -8.80
N PHE A 11 -11.53 5.18 -8.74
CA PHE A 11 -11.41 4.23 -9.85
C PHE A 11 -11.67 2.80 -9.37
N THR A 12 -12.57 2.10 -10.08
CA THR A 12 -12.73 0.64 -9.97
C THR A 12 -12.51 0.05 -11.35
N HIS A 13 -11.76 -1.06 -11.44
CA HIS A 13 -11.35 -1.62 -12.74
C HIS A 13 -10.63 -0.59 -13.64
N PHE A 14 -9.99 0.39 -13.02
CA PHE A 14 -9.40 1.56 -13.67
C PHE A 14 -10.38 2.39 -14.51
N GLN A 15 -11.67 2.29 -14.21
CA GLN A 15 -12.71 3.14 -14.79
C GLN A 15 -13.20 4.15 -13.75
N PRO A 16 -13.62 5.35 -14.19
CA PRO A 16 -14.22 6.34 -13.30
C PRO A 16 -15.37 5.74 -12.49
N ALA A 17 -15.30 5.95 -11.17
CA ALA A 17 -16.30 5.53 -10.21
C ALA A 17 -16.67 6.69 -9.28
N GLN A 18 -17.43 6.42 -8.23
CA GLN A 18 -17.81 7.47 -7.29
C GLN A 18 -16.59 8.21 -6.73
N PRO A 19 -16.70 9.52 -6.48
CA PRO A 19 -15.64 10.31 -5.87
C PRO A 19 -15.23 9.80 -4.49
N THR A 20 -13.97 9.99 -4.18
CA THR A 20 -13.37 9.84 -2.85
C THR A 20 -12.58 11.10 -2.53
N THR A 21 -11.70 11.08 -1.53
CA THR A 21 -10.74 12.16 -1.31
C THR A 21 -9.29 11.67 -1.46
N VAL A 22 -8.39 12.60 -1.76
CA VAL A 22 -6.96 12.31 -1.84
C VAL A 22 -6.44 11.76 -0.51
N GLY A 23 -6.87 12.32 0.62
CA GLY A 23 -6.51 11.80 1.95
C GLY A 23 -7.04 10.41 2.19
N LYS A 24 -8.30 10.13 1.82
CA LYS A 24 -8.87 8.78 1.96
C LYS A 24 -8.12 7.74 1.11
N ARG A 25 -7.70 8.09 -0.11
CA ARG A 25 -6.85 7.22 -0.93
C ARG A 25 -5.53 6.91 -0.23
N ALA A 26 -4.89 7.90 0.39
CA ALA A 26 -3.65 7.69 1.13
C ALA A 26 -3.81 6.76 2.34
N THR A 27 -4.98 6.73 2.99
CA THR A 27 -5.22 5.78 4.10
C THR A 27 -5.19 4.31 3.66
N LEU A 28 -5.44 4.02 2.38
CA LEU A 28 -5.34 2.66 1.86
C LEU A 28 -3.88 2.18 1.85
N TRP A 29 -2.94 3.06 1.45
CA TRP A 29 -1.50 2.75 1.50
C TRP A 29 -1.00 2.60 2.93
N LEU A 30 -1.49 3.45 3.85
CA LEU A 30 -1.15 3.36 5.27
C LEU A 30 -1.68 2.09 5.92
N MET A 31 -2.88 1.63 5.53
CA MET A 31 -3.44 0.39 6.09
C MET A 31 -2.61 -0.84 5.70
N ASP A 32 -2.11 -0.89 4.46
CA ASP A 32 -1.21 -1.96 4.04
C ASP A 32 0.08 -1.98 4.92
N LEU A 33 0.66 -0.80 5.22
CA LEU A 33 1.82 -0.69 6.11
C LEU A 33 1.51 -1.05 7.57
N VAL A 34 0.29 -0.81 8.04
CA VAL A 34 -0.15 -1.26 9.38
C VAL A 34 -0.12 -2.79 9.46
N TYR A 35 -0.66 -3.48 8.45
CA TYR A 35 -0.59 -4.95 8.40
C TYR A 35 0.86 -5.46 8.35
N ASP A 36 1.73 -4.80 7.57
CA ASP A 36 3.15 -5.16 7.50
C ASP A 36 3.83 -5.02 8.86
N LEU A 37 3.52 -3.97 9.61
CA LEU A 37 4.06 -3.74 10.95
C LEU A 37 3.57 -4.81 11.94
N GLU A 38 2.28 -5.13 11.94
CA GLU A 38 1.70 -6.19 12.78
C GLU A 38 2.38 -7.55 12.53
N ASP A 39 2.59 -7.91 11.26
CA ASP A 39 3.26 -9.15 10.89
C ASP A 39 4.76 -9.15 11.26
N LEU A 40 5.43 -8.01 11.10
CA LEU A 40 6.83 -7.83 11.52
C LEU A 40 6.98 -8.00 13.03
N ASP A 41 6.15 -7.33 13.83
CA ASP A 41 6.13 -7.42 15.29
C ASP A 41 5.85 -8.85 15.75
N HIS A 42 4.91 -9.53 15.07
CA HIS A 42 4.64 -10.94 15.35
C HIS A 42 5.86 -11.82 15.12
N VAL A 43 6.62 -11.60 14.04
CA VAL A 43 7.84 -12.39 13.77
C VAL A 43 8.91 -12.07 14.78
N ILE A 44 9.16 -10.80 15.12
CA ILE A 44 10.15 -10.35 16.10
C ILE A 44 9.83 -10.97 17.48
N ALA A 45 8.61 -10.85 17.95
CA ALA A 45 8.17 -11.39 19.26
C ALA A 45 8.29 -12.93 19.36
N ASN A 46 8.31 -13.62 18.23
CA ASN A 46 8.44 -15.07 18.17
C ASN A 46 9.86 -15.55 17.76
N MET A 47 10.83 -14.65 17.62
CA MET A 47 12.22 -15.04 17.38
C MET A 47 12.80 -15.78 18.58
N ARG A 48 13.56 -16.83 18.29
CA ARG A 48 14.19 -17.67 19.32
C ARG A 48 15.63 -17.97 18.92
N LEU A 49 16.53 -17.87 19.88
CA LEU A 49 17.89 -18.32 19.68
C LEU A 49 17.93 -19.86 19.52
N LEU A 50 18.89 -20.37 18.78
CA LEU A 50 19.09 -21.82 18.68
C LEU A 50 19.35 -22.44 20.05
N GLY A 51 20.20 -21.82 20.84
CA GLY A 51 20.78 -22.38 22.05
C GLY A 51 21.99 -23.27 21.76
N SER A 52 22.48 -23.92 22.78
CA SER A 52 23.59 -24.89 22.65
C SER A 52 23.07 -26.31 22.64
N LYS A 53 22.78 -26.81 21.44
CA LYS A 53 22.08 -28.11 21.27
C LYS A 53 23.00 -29.28 20.90
N GLY A 54 24.20 -29.02 20.41
CA GLY A 54 25.15 -30.04 19.96
C GLY A 54 24.89 -30.55 18.55
N THR A 55 25.61 -31.57 18.14
CA THR A 55 25.70 -32.04 16.75
C THR A 55 24.36 -32.50 16.16
N THR A 56 23.51 -33.10 16.96
CA THR A 56 22.19 -33.61 16.55
C THR A 56 21.03 -33.02 17.38
N GLY A 57 21.32 -32.01 18.17
CA GLY A 57 20.31 -31.34 18.99
C GLY A 57 20.00 -32.02 20.32
N THR A 58 20.72 -33.07 20.69
CA THR A 58 20.45 -33.91 21.87
C THR A 58 21.07 -33.42 23.17
N GLN A 59 22.03 -32.49 23.09
CA GLN A 59 22.80 -31.99 24.23
C GLN A 59 23.56 -33.12 25.03
N ALA A 60 23.87 -34.26 24.34
CA ALA A 60 24.44 -35.44 24.96
C ALA A 60 25.74 -35.17 25.70
N SER A 61 26.66 -34.37 25.14
CA SER A 61 27.93 -34.01 25.81
C SER A 61 27.71 -33.15 27.06
N PHE A 62 26.70 -32.32 27.12
CA PHE A 62 26.33 -31.56 28.31
C PHE A 62 25.72 -32.48 29.38
N LEU A 63 24.87 -33.44 28.96
CA LEU A 63 24.26 -34.39 29.86
C LEU A 63 25.31 -35.26 30.55
N GLU A 64 26.35 -35.67 29.80
CA GLU A 64 27.50 -36.39 30.37
C GLU A 64 28.32 -35.50 31.30
N LEU A 65 28.63 -34.26 30.90
CA LEU A 65 29.40 -33.28 31.70
C LEU A 65 28.74 -32.97 33.05
N PHE A 66 27.43 -32.89 33.09
CA PHE A 66 26.63 -32.59 34.26
C PHE A 66 26.04 -33.85 34.93
N GLU A 67 26.63 -35.01 34.68
CA GLU A 67 26.30 -36.27 35.35
C GLU A 67 24.78 -36.62 35.34
N GLY A 68 24.10 -36.27 34.25
CA GLY A 68 22.68 -36.53 34.09
C GLY A 68 21.74 -35.45 34.64
N ASP A 69 22.23 -34.30 35.09
CA ASP A 69 21.40 -33.19 35.61
C ASP A 69 20.70 -32.43 34.48
N HIS A 70 19.49 -32.89 34.12
CA HIS A 70 18.63 -32.26 33.09
C HIS A 70 18.25 -30.81 33.44
N GLU A 71 18.07 -30.48 34.72
CA GLU A 71 17.62 -29.14 35.09
C GLU A 71 18.75 -28.10 34.91
N THR A 72 19.96 -28.47 35.19
CA THR A 72 21.14 -27.61 34.90
C THR A 72 21.29 -27.40 33.39
N ILE A 73 21.09 -28.42 32.57
CA ILE A 73 21.20 -28.30 31.11
C ILE A 73 20.09 -27.39 30.54
N LYS A 74 18.88 -27.46 31.03
CA LYS A 74 17.78 -26.53 30.64
C LYS A 74 18.15 -25.09 30.97
N LYS A 75 18.78 -24.82 32.09
CA LYS A 75 19.20 -23.47 32.50
C LYS A 75 20.28 -22.90 31.58
N ILE A 76 21.15 -23.72 31.00
CA ILE A 76 22.18 -23.26 30.05
C ILE A 76 21.56 -22.51 28.87
N ASP A 77 20.52 -23.08 28.24
CA ASP A 77 19.86 -22.43 27.11
C ASP A 77 19.22 -21.08 27.51
N GLY A 78 18.59 -21.00 28.69
CA GLY A 78 18.05 -19.75 29.22
C GLY A 78 19.12 -18.68 29.44
N MET A 79 20.25 -19.06 30.05
CA MET A 79 21.39 -18.15 30.29
C MET A 79 22.03 -17.68 28.97
N ILE A 80 22.10 -18.52 27.96
CA ILE A 80 22.63 -18.15 26.64
C ILE A 80 21.64 -17.18 25.93
N ALA A 81 20.35 -17.47 25.99
CA ALA A 81 19.32 -16.60 25.41
C ALA A 81 19.40 -15.19 26.03
N GLU A 82 19.38 -15.09 27.35
CA GLU A 82 19.52 -13.81 28.09
C GLU A 82 20.78 -13.03 27.71
N LYS A 83 21.95 -13.69 27.69
CA LYS A 83 23.19 -13.05 27.28
C LYS A 83 23.24 -12.56 25.84
N MET A 84 22.47 -13.18 24.98
CA MET A 84 22.35 -12.84 23.55
C MET A 84 21.18 -11.90 23.25
N GLY A 85 20.44 -11.46 24.27
CA GLY A 85 19.31 -10.55 24.13
C GLY A 85 18.03 -11.20 23.57
N PHE A 86 17.87 -12.50 23.76
CA PHE A 86 16.65 -13.24 23.37
C PHE A 86 15.87 -13.68 24.61
N ASP A 87 14.56 -13.68 24.53
CA ASP A 87 13.69 -14.15 25.60
C ASP A 87 13.82 -15.66 25.84
N LYS A 88 14.07 -16.42 24.77
CA LYS A 88 14.08 -17.90 24.85
C LYS A 88 14.84 -18.54 23.68
N CYS A 89 15.26 -19.80 23.92
CA CYS A 89 15.80 -20.66 22.88
C CYS A 89 14.74 -21.52 22.21
N GLN A 90 15.10 -22.12 21.06
CA GLN A 90 14.28 -23.17 20.43
C GLN A 90 14.09 -24.33 21.41
N PRO A 91 12.85 -24.81 21.61
CA PRO A 91 12.60 -25.91 22.55
C PRO A 91 13.23 -27.22 22.08
N VAL A 92 13.25 -27.41 20.76
CA VAL A 92 13.89 -28.56 20.10
C VAL A 92 14.54 -28.10 18.80
N SER A 93 15.63 -28.76 18.41
CA SER A 93 16.28 -28.56 17.13
C SER A 93 17.11 -29.78 16.76
N GLY A 94 17.53 -29.87 15.49
CA GLY A 94 18.65 -30.71 15.09
C GLY A 94 19.97 -30.00 15.37
N GLN A 95 20.96 -30.13 14.49
CA GLN A 95 22.21 -29.38 14.56
C GLN A 95 21.98 -27.88 14.39
N THR A 96 20.94 -27.50 13.65
CA THR A 96 20.56 -26.11 13.40
C THR A 96 19.09 -25.89 13.73
N TYR A 97 18.67 -24.61 13.83
CA TYR A 97 17.26 -24.27 13.92
C TYR A 97 16.54 -24.61 12.59
N SER A 98 15.23 -24.80 12.67
CA SER A 98 14.43 -25.01 11.47
C SER A 98 14.55 -23.87 10.48
N ARG A 99 14.86 -24.16 9.21
CA ARG A 99 14.92 -23.15 8.14
C ARG A 99 13.57 -22.46 7.86
N LYS A 100 12.52 -22.96 8.48
CA LYS A 100 11.22 -22.28 8.58
C LYS A 100 11.34 -20.85 9.15
N VAL A 101 12.32 -20.62 10.04
CA VAL A 101 12.58 -19.29 10.61
C VAL A 101 13.01 -18.31 9.52
N ASP A 102 13.97 -18.70 8.67
CA ASP A 102 14.44 -17.87 7.57
C ASP A 102 13.27 -17.56 6.59
N SER A 103 12.45 -18.58 6.28
CA SER A 103 11.27 -18.42 5.43
C SER A 103 10.25 -17.44 6.03
N ARG A 104 10.00 -17.50 7.35
CA ARG A 104 9.08 -16.56 8.02
C ARG A 104 9.58 -15.12 7.95
N VAL A 105 10.87 -14.90 8.16
CA VAL A 105 11.48 -13.57 8.08
C VAL A 105 11.35 -13.00 6.66
N ILE A 106 11.78 -13.74 5.65
CA ILE A 106 11.73 -13.25 4.26
C ILE A 106 10.31 -13.08 3.76
N ASN A 107 9.35 -13.88 4.25
CA ASN A 107 7.93 -13.67 3.91
C ASN A 107 7.40 -12.33 4.40
N VAL A 108 7.81 -11.83 5.58
CA VAL A 108 7.44 -10.49 6.03
C VAL A 108 8.08 -9.43 5.14
N LEU A 109 9.35 -9.57 4.77
CA LEU A 109 9.98 -8.66 3.81
C LEU A 109 9.22 -8.66 2.47
N SER A 110 8.77 -9.83 2.01
CA SER A 110 7.94 -9.94 0.80
C SER A 110 6.61 -9.22 0.92
N GLN A 111 5.96 -9.20 2.08
CA GLN A 111 4.71 -8.45 2.31
C GLN A 111 4.97 -6.94 2.25
N ILE A 112 6.01 -6.44 2.93
CA ILE A 112 6.42 -5.04 2.83
C ILE A 112 6.70 -4.64 1.37
N ALA A 113 7.36 -5.52 0.61
CA ALA A 113 7.58 -5.30 -0.82
C ALA A 113 6.27 -5.22 -1.62
N GLN A 114 5.26 -6.04 -1.30
CA GLN A 114 3.94 -6.00 -1.95
C GLN A 114 3.25 -4.65 -1.70
N SER A 115 3.25 -4.15 -0.47
CA SER A 115 2.68 -2.85 -0.09
C SER A 115 3.39 -1.71 -0.83
N ALA A 116 4.71 -1.73 -0.87
CA ALA A 116 5.50 -0.74 -1.60
C ALA A 116 5.28 -0.80 -3.12
N HIS A 117 5.16 -2.00 -3.71
CA HIS A 117 4.86 -2.17 -5.11
C HIS A 117 3.48 -1.61 -5.46
N LYS A 118 2.47 -1.92 -4.65
CA LYS A 118 1.10 -1.41 -4.83
C LYS A 118 1.08 0.12 -4.76
N PHE A 119 1.71 0.73 -3.76
CA PHE A 119 1.86 2.18 -3.65
C PHE A 119 2.52 2.77 -4.90
N SER A 120 3.64 2.20 -5.34
CA SER A 120 4.39 2.70 -6.50
C SER A 120 3.58 2.64 -7.80
N ASN A 121 2.74 1.62 -7.98
CA ASN A 121 1.82 1.54 -9.11
C ASN A 121 0.77 2.66 -9.06
N ASP A 122 0.16 2.90 -7.91
CA ASP A 122 -0.82 3.98 -7.75
C ASP A 122 -0.19 5.35 -8.07
N ILE A 123 1.04 5.63 -7.59
CA ILE A 123 1.75 6.87 -7.91
C ILE A 123 2.00 7.00 -9.42
N ARG A 124 2.46 5.94 -10.08
CA ARG A 124 2.71 5.93 -11.54
C ARG A 124 1.43 6.18 -12.33
N LEU A 125 0.31 5.58 -11.93
CA LEU A 125 -0.99 5.80 -12.56
C LEU A 125 -1.52 7.21 -12.32
N LEU A 126 -1.39 7.74 -11.10
CA LEU A 126 -1.78 9.11 -10.77
C LEU A 126 -0.90 10.14 -11.49
N GLN A 127 0.38 9.86 -11.68
CA GLN A 127 1.29 10.70 -12.45
C GLN A 127 0.94 10.68 -13.95
N HIS A 128 0.57 9.52 -14.52
CA HIS A 128 0.00 9.44 -15.87
C HIS A 128 -1.23 10.34 -16.01
N LEU A 129 -2.10 10.37 -15.01
CA LEU A 129 -3.26 11.25 -14.95
C LEU A 129 -2.90 12.72 -14.68
N LYS A 130 -1.65 13.03 -14.36
CA LYS A 130 -1.14 14.37 -13.98
C LYS A 130 -1.77 14.91 -12.69
N GLU A 131 -2.29 14.04 -11.85
CA GLU A 131 -2.96 14.40 -10.59
C GLU A 131 -1.97 14.49 -9.43
N VAL A 132 -0.96 13.61 -9.45
CA VAL A 132 0.10 13.53 -8.44
C VAL A 132 1.42 13.25 -9.15
N GLU A 133 2.51 13.78 -8.63
CA GLU A 133 3.87 13.47 -9.10
C GLU A 133 4.79 13.14 -7.94
N GLU A 134 5.73 12.21 -8.15
CA GLU A 134 6.85 12.05 -7.24
C GLU A 134 7.78 13.27 -7.27
N PRO A 135 8.62 13.49 -6.23
CA PRO A 135 9.51 14.64 -6.20
C PRO A 135 10.47 14.64 -7.39
N PHE A 136 10.72 15.84 -7.92
CA PHE A 136 11.65 16.06 -9.01
C PHE A 136 12.68 17.12 -8.61
N GLU A 137 13.95 16.78 -8.63
CA GLU A 137 15.01 17.68 -8.21
C GLU A 137 15.41 18.67 -9.29
N LYS A 138 15.91 19.84 -8.87
CA LYS A 138 16.27 20.95 -9.81
C LYS A 138 17.25 20.54 -10.90
N ASN A 139 18.14 19.59 -10.59
CA ASN A 139 19.18 19.13 -11.51
C ASN A 139 18.88 17.78 -12.15
N GLN A 140 17.72 17.20 -11.87
CA GLN A 140 17.32 15.90 -12.40
C GLN A 140 16.93 16.03 -13.86
N ILE A 141 17.50 15.18 -14.73
CA ILE A 141 17.14 15.10 -16.14
C ILE A 141 16.04 14.06 -16.31
N GLY A 142 14.81 14.52 -16.57
CA GLY A 142 13.66 13.62 -16.76
C GLY A 142 13.65 12.89 -18.10
N SER A 143 14.16 13.54 -19.16
CA SER A 143 14.26 12.99 -20.50
C SER A 143 15.23 13.80 -21.34
N SER A 144 16.11 13.14 -22.09
CA SER A 144 17.04 13.80 -23.02
C SER A 144 16.33 14.43 -24.24
N ALA A 145 15.15 13.93 -24.61
CA ALA A 145 14.41 14.38 -25.80
C ALA A 145 13.29 15.39 -25.48
N MET A 146 12.71 15.33 -24.28
CA MET A 146 11.57 16.17 -23.88
C MET A 146 11.82 16.73 -22.49
N ALA A 147 12.35 17.94 -22.40
CA ALA A 147 12.82 18.55 -21.15
C ALA A 147 11.74 18.70 -20.04
N TYR A 148 10.46 18.80 -20.41
CA TYR A 148 9.36 18.90 -19.46
C TYR A 148 8.86 17.54 -18.94
N LYS A 149 9.30 16.43 -19.56
CA LYS A 149 8.85 15.08 -19.21
C LYS A 149 9.45 14.64 -17.88
N ARG A 150 8.60 14.36 -16.93
CA ARG A 150 8.98 13.82 -15.61
C ARG A 150 8.57 12.36 -15.53
N ASN A 151 9.55 11.46 -15.46
CA ASN A 151 9.30 10.05 -15.33
C ASN A 151 9.23 9.67 -13.83
N PRO A 152 8.34 8.77 -13.42
CA PRO A 152 8.25 8.31 -12.04
C PRO A 152 9.34 7.26 -11.73
N MET A 153 10.63 7.65 -11.88
CA MET A 153 11.76 6.71 -11.83
C MET A 153 11.95 6.09 -10.44
N ARG A 154 11.64 6.82 -9.37
CA ARG A 154 11.72 6.30 -8.00
C ARG A 154 10.66 5.22 -7.77
N SER A 155 9.44 5.49 -8.17
CA SER A 155 8.33 4.53 -8.12
C SER A 155 8.58 3.31 -9.02
N GLU A 156 9.20 3.48 -10.20
CA GLU A 156 9.62 2.37 -11.06
C GLU A 156 10.70 1.51 -10.39
N ARG A 157 11.65 2.13 -9.69
CA ARG A 157 12.71 1.43 -8.95
C ARG A 157 12.14 0.68 -7.74
N ILE A 158 11.20 1.26 -7.00
CA ILE A 158 10.47 0.58 -5.92
C ILE A 158 9.81 -0.69 -6.48
N ALA A 159 9.06 -0.60 -7.57
CA ALA A 159 8.39 -1.75 -8.19
C ALA A 159 9.40 -2.83 -8.63
N SER A 160 10.53 -2.43 -9.21
CA SER A 160 11.57 -3.36 -9.65
C SER A 160 12.22 -4.12 -8.50
N LEU A 161 12.62 -3.42 -7.43
CA LEU A 161 13.19 -4.04 -6.24
C LEU A 161 12.17 -4.91 -5.50
N ALA A 162 10.91 -4.46 -5.43
CA ALA A 162 9.83 -5.23 -4.82
C ALA A 162 9.59 -6.57 -5.53
N ASN A 163 9.63 -6.60 -6.87
CA ASN A 163 9.56 -7.84 -7.64
C ASN A 163 10.71 -8.79 -7.29
N TYR A 164 11.91 -8.25 -7.08
CA TYR A 164 13.07 -9.04 -6.66
C TYR A 164 12.82 -9.69 -5.30
N VAL A 165 12.42 -8.92 -4.27
CA VAL A 165 12.17 -9.44 -2.92
C VAL A 165 11.06 -10.49 -2.90
N MET A 166 9.96 -10.23 -3.62
CA MET A 166 8.87 -11.21 -3.71
C MET A 166 9.31 -12.51 -4.36
N SER A 167 10.17 -12.46 -5.37
CA SER A 167 10.74 -13.65 -6.01
C SER A 167 11.74 -14.36 -5.10
N ASP A 168 12.57 -13.60 -4.38
CA ASP A 168 13.56 -14.13 -3.44
C ASP A 168 12.92 -14.90 -2.28
N ALA A 169 11.71 -14.56 -1.86
CA ALA A 169 10.99 -15.27 -0.80
C ALA A 169 10.77 -16.77 -1.09
N MET A 170 10.87 -17.19 -2.33
CA MET A 170 10.84 -18.61 -2.70
C MET A 170 12.10 -19.37 -2.25
N ASN A 171 13.26 -18.72 -2.18
CA ASN A 171 14.51 -19.36 -1.80
C ASN A 171 14.47 -20.00 -0.41
N PRO A 172 14.19 -19.26 0.69
CA PRO A 172 14.14 -19.86 2.01
C PRO A 172 12.97 -20.85 2.17
N ALA A 173 11.88 -20.71 1.42
CA ALA A 173 10.78 -21.69 1.42
C ALA A 173 11.24 -23.03 0.84
N LEU A 174 11.93 -23.03 -0.29
CA LEU A 174 12.52 -24.22 -0.91
C LEU A 174 13.55 -24.86 0.02
N VAL A 175 14.48 -24.06 0.56
CA VAL A 175 15.49 -24.55 1.50
C VAL A 175 14.85 -25.19 2.74
N ALA A 176 13.78 -24.59 3.30
CA ALA A 176 13.08 -25.15 4.45
C ALA A 176 12.44 -26.51 4.13
N SER A 177 11.96 -26.70 2.90
CA SER A 177 11.29 -27.94 2.46
C SER A 177 12.24 -29.07 2.13
N THR A 178 13.51 -28.77 1.80
CA THR A 178 14.50 -29.76 1.37
C THR A 178 15.50 -30.16 2.45
N GLN A 179 15.37 -29.68 3.68
CA GLN A 179 16.21 -30.12 4.81
C GLN A 179 15.96 -31.60 5.16
N TRP A 180 17.03 -32.34 5.45
CA TRP A 180 16.96 -33.73 5.85
C TRP A 180 17.33 -33.90 7.30
N PHE A 181 16.52 -34.65 8.01
CA PHE A 181 16.79 -35.08 9.38
C PHE A 181 17.35 -33.95 10.27
N GLU A 182 18.52 -34.15 10.88
CA GLU A 182 19.14 -33.22 11.80
C GLU A 182 20.01 -32.17 11.10
N ARG A 183 20.44 -32.41 9.85
CA ARG A 183 21.25 -31.47 9.06
C ARG A 183 21.43 -31.88 7.60
N THR A 184 21.22 -30.93 6.70
CA THR A 184 21.79 -30.89 5.35
C THR A 184 22.53 -29.57 5.17
N LEU A 185 23.25 -29.38 4.08
CA LEU A 185 24.04 -28.17 3.80
C LEU A 185 23.40 -27.27 2.71
N ASP A 186 22.26 -27.60 2.19
CA ASP A 186 21.55 -26.91 1.09
C ASP A 186 21.29 -25.43 1.42
N ASP A 187 21.04 -25.12 2.69
CA ASP A 187 20.80 -23.78 3.17
C ASP A 187 22.03 -22.88 3.14
N SER A 188 23.22 -23.49 3.23
CA SER A 188 24.45 -22.77 3.58
C SER A 188 24.81 -21.65 2.61
N ALA A 189 24.81 -21.94 1.31
CA ALA A 189 25.06 -20.92 0.28
C ALA A 189 23.82 -20.07 0.03
N ASN A 190 22.65 -20.71 -0.15
CA ASN A 190 21.41 -20.03 -0.52
C ASN A 190 21.02 -18.94 0.47
N LYS A 191 20.95 -19.23 1.78
CA LYS A 191 20.56 -18.23 2.78
C LYS A 191 21.54 -17.06 2.93
N ARG A 192 22.80 -17.26 2.56
CA ARG A 192 23.80 -16.18 2.61
C ARG A 192 23.67 -15.18 1.47
N LEU A 193 22.93 -15.54 0.45
CA LEU A 193 22.52 -14.65 -0.63
C LEU A 193 21.12 -14.11 -0.37
N SER A 194 20.13 -14.98 -0.29
CA SER A 194 18.71 -14.59 -0.21
C SER A 194 18.39 -13.73 1.01
N VAL A 195 18.87 -14.07 2.19
CA VAL A 195 18.51 -13.30 3.40
C VAL A 195 19.14 -11.89 3.38
N PRO A 196 20.47 -11.70 3.21
CA PRO A 196 21.05 -10.36 3.16
C PRO A 196 20.51 -9.51 2.01
N GLU A 197 20.35 -10.09 0.82
CA GLU A 197 19.86 -9.34 -0.34
C GLU A 197 18.40 -8.91 -0.15
N GLY A 198 17.56 -9.76 0.45
CA GLY A 198 16.20 -9.41 0.83
C GLY A 198 16.14 -8.18 1.75
N PHE A 199 16.97 -8.13 2.79
CA PHE A 199 17.05 -6.98 3.70
C PHE A 199 17.58 -5.73 2.99
N LEU A 200 18.67 -5.83 2.25
CA LEU A 200 19.25 -4.70 1.51
C LEU A 200 18.26 -4.12 0.48
N ALA A 201 17.52 -4.99 -0.19
CA ALA A 201 16.53 -4.54 -1.16
C ALA A 201 15.35 -3.83 -0.48
N ILE A 202 14.87 -4.34 0.67
CA ILE A 202 13.80 -3.69 1.45
C ILE A 202 14.27 -2.34 2.00
N ASP A 203 15.48 -2.25 2.51
CA ASP A 203 16.07 -0.99 2.98
C ASP A 203 16.05 0.06 1.87
N GLY A 204 16.56 -0.29 0.70
CA GLY A 204 16.50 0.59 -0.48
C GLY A 204 15.08 0.93 -0.95
N ILE A 205 14.11 0.02 -0.82
CA ILE A 205 12.70 0.29 -1.11
C ILE A 205 12.13 1.31 -0.13
N LEU A 206 12.40 1.16 1.17
CA LEU A 206 11.89 2.05 2.21
C LEU A 206 12.47 3.45 2.09
N ASP A 207 13.76 3.58 1.78
CA ASP A 207 14.40 4.87 1.49
C ASP A 207 13.73 5.58 0.31
N LEU A 208 13.51 4.86 -0.79
CA LEU A 208 12.80 5.39 -1.95
C LEU A 208 11.36 5.77 -1.60
N TYR A 209 10.67 4.95 -0.82
CA TYR A 209 9.29 5.19 -0.39
C TYR A 209 9.21 6.48 0.44
N LEU A 210 10.07 6.63 1.46
CA LEU A 210 10.15 7.84 2.29
C LEU A 210 10.41 9.08 1.43
N ASN A 211 11.38 9.00 0.51
CA ASN A 211 11.69 10.11 -0.39
C ASN A 211 10.51 10.50 -1.29
N VAL A 212 9.78 9.52 -1.83
CA VAL A 212 8.60 9.80 -2.66
C VAL A 212 7.49 10.46 -1.85
N VAL A 213 7.17 9.95 -0.64
CA VAL A 213 6.05 10.51 0.16
C VAL A 213 6.37 11.88 0.72
N ASP A 214 7.63 12.15 1.11
CA ASP A 214 8.05 13.45 1.65
C ASP A 214 7.94 14.56 0.60
N GLY A 215 8.30 14.25 -0.65
CA GLY A 215 8.29 15.20 -1.76
C GLY A 215 7.07 15.13 -2.67
N LEU A 216 6.04 14.38 -2.32
CA LEU A 216 4.88 14.15 -3.18
C LEU A 216 4.15 15.44 -3.55
N VAL A 217 3.99 15.68 -4.84
CA VAL A 217 3.30 16.86 -5.38
C VAL A 217 1.89 16.48 -5.80
N VAL A 218 0.90 17.20 -5.28
CA VAL A 218 -0.52 17.03 -5.63
C VAL A 218 -0.98 18.25 -6.43
N TYR A 219 -1.72 18.03 -7.52
CA TYR A 219 -2.25 19.08 -8.39
C TYR A 219 -3.77 19.21 -8.27
N PRO A 220 -4.28 19.98 -7.28
CA PRO A 220 -5.72 20.07 -7.01
C PRO A 220 -6.55 20.52 -8.22
N LYS A 221 -6.01 21.44 -9.05
CA LYS A 221 -6.71 21.94 -10.23
C LYS A 221 -6.87 20.91 -11.34
N VAL A 222 -5.90 20.04 -11.52
CA VAL A 222 -5.99 18.91 -12.47
C VAL A 222 -7.03 17.90 -11.98
N ILE A 223 -6.97 17.56 -10.68
CA ILE A 223 -7.94 16.67 -10.03
C ILE A 223 -9.35 17.22 -10.18
N GLU A 224 -9.58 18.51 -9.87
CA GLU A 224 -10.87 19.17 -10.01
C GLU A 224 -11.38 19.14 -11.46
N SER A 225 -10.54 19.47 -12.43
CA SER A 225 -10.90 19.48 -13.85
C SER A 225 -11.34 18.09 -14.34
N ARG A 226 -10.60 17.04 -13.96
CA ARG A 226 -10.93 15.67 -14.30
C ARG A 226 -12.23 15.22 -13.64
N LEU A 227 -12.38 15.50 -12.35
CA LEU A 227 -13.57 15.15 -11.61
C LEU A 227 -14.82 15.81 -12.22
N ARG A 228 -14.73 17.09 -12.55
CA ARG A 228 -15.85 17.82 -13.19
C ARG A 228 -16.25 17.26 -14.56
N SER A 229 -15.33 16.68 -15.32
CA SER A 229 -15.67 16.09 -16.63
C SER A 229 -16.50 14.79 -16.51
N GLU A 230 -16.32 14.05 -15.40
CA GLU A 230 -17.00 12.78 -15.17
C GLU A 230 -18.23 12.89 -14.26
N LEU A 231 -18.25 13.92 -13.40
CA LEU A 231 -19.27 14.09 -12.37
C LEU A 231 -20.72 14.11 -12.90
N PRO A 232 -21.05 14.69 -14.09
CA PRO A 232 -22.39 14.64 -14.62
C PRO A 232 -22.97 13.23 -14.76
N PHE A 233 -22.15 12.25 -15.16
CA PHE A 233 -22.58 10.85 -15.25
C PHE A 233 -22.81 10.21 -13.87
N MET A 234 -22.07 10.63 -12.86
CA MET A 234 -22.18 10.11 -11.49
C MET A 234 -23.36 10.72 -10.73
N ALA A 235 -23.70 11.95 -11.05
CA ALA A 235 -24.74 12.71 -10.39
C ALA A 235 -26.16 12.40 -10.88
N THR A 236 -26.30 11.53 -11.88
CA THR A 236 -27.60 11.21 -12.49
C THR A 236 -28.64 10.70 -11.48
N GLU A 237 -28.22 9.94 -10.47
CA GLU A 237 -29.10 9.50 -9.40
C GLU A 237 -29.59 10.66 -8.54
N ASN A 238 -28.71 11.58 -8.16
CA ASN A 238 -29.07 12.76 -7.36
C ASN A 238 -30.03 13.67 -8.14
N ILE A 239 -29.74 13.90 -9.42
CA ILE A 239 -30.62 14.69 -10.31
C ILE A 239 -32.00 14.05 -10.39
N MET A 240 -32.05 12.73 -10.61
CA MET A 240 -33.30 11.97 -10.66
C MET A 240 -34.09 12.10 -9.36
N MET A 241 -33.42 11.93 -8.22
CA MET A 241 -34.08 12.01 -6.91
C MET A 241 -34.63 13.39 -6.61
N ASP A 242 -33.93 14.46 -7.00
CA ASP A 242 -34.42 15.82 -6.80
C ASP A 242 -35.58 16.15 -7.76
N ALA A 243 -35.54 15.66 -8.97
CA ALA A 243 -36.68 15.77 -9.90
C ALA A 243 -37.92 14.98 -9.40
N VAL A 244 -37.73 13.79 -8.82
CA VAL A 244 -38.83 13.01 -8.20
C VAL A 244 -39.42 13.74 -6.99
N LYS A 245 -38.58 14.35 -6.12
CA LYS A 245 -39.08 15.18 -5.00
C LYS A 245 -39.92 16.38 -5.51
N ALA A 246 -39.60 16.89 -6.70
CA ALA A 246 -40.34 17.96 -7.32
C ALA A 246 -41.65 17.46 -8.00
N GLY A 247 -41.97 16.16 -7.96
CA GLY A 247 -43.22 15.58 -8.45
C GLY A 247 -43.09 14.79 -9.76
N GLY A 248 -41.89 14.58 -10.27
CA GLY A 248 -41.64 13.78 -11.48
C GLY A 248 -41.82 12.27 -11.26
N ASP A 249 -42.20 11.55 -12.32
CA ASP A 249 -42.31 10.09 -12.29
C ASP A 249 -40.93 9.46 -12.38
N ARG A 250 -40.60 8.60 -11.38
CA ARG A 250 -39.28 8.00 -11.26
C ARG A 250 -38.88 7.13 -12.44
N GLN A 251 -39.84 6.37 -13.03
CA GLN A 251 -39.55 5.45 -14.14
C GLN A 251 -39.31 6.23 -15.42
N GLU A 252 -40.13 7.23 -15.66
CA GLU A 252 -39.98 8.11 -16.83
C GLU A 252 -38.62 8.87 -16.73
N LEU A 253 -38.31 9.47 -15.59
CA LEU A 253 -37.06 10.19 -15.39
C LEU A 253 -35.85 9.29 -15.55
N HIS A 254 -35.91 8.05 -15.07
CA HIS A 254 -34.82 7.07 -15.23
C HIS A 254 -34.53 6.77 -16.69
N GLU A 255 -35.61 6.52 -17.49
CA GLU A 255 -35.43 6.25 -18.92
C GLU A 255 -34.89 7.48 -19.67
N ARG A 256 -35.38 8.68 -19.36
CA ARG A 256 -34.87 9.92 -19.94
C ARG A 256 -33.37 10.14 -19.61
N ILE A 257 -32.97 9.93 -18.36
CA ILE A 257 -31.54 9.98 -17.94
C ILE A 257 -30.70 8.97 -18.73
N ARG A 258 -31.21 7.75 -18.90
CA ARG A 258 -30.52 6.72 -19.70
C ARG A 258 -30.30 7.21 -21.15
N VAL A 259 -31.34 7.74 -21.80
CA VAL A 259 -31.27 8.26 -23.17
C VAL A 259 -30.27 9.42 -23.26
N HIS A 260 -30.37 10.40 -22.37
CA HIS A 260 -29.48 11.56 -22.36
C HIS A 260 -28.01 11.15 -22.06
N SER A 261 -27.78 10.23 -21.10
CA SER A 261 -26.44 9.72 -20.77
C SER A 261 -25.81 8.98 -21.94
N MET A 262 -26.59 8.16 -22.68
CA MET A 262 -26.08 7.48 -23.87
C MET A 262 -25.71 8.46 -24.98
N ALA A 263 -26.52 9.50 -25.18
CA ALA A 263 -26.26 10.54 -26.18
C ALA A 263 -25.01 11.38 -25.79
N ALA A 264 -24.92 11.81 -24.54
CA ALA A 264 -23.72 12.52 -24.02
C ALA A 264 -22.47 11.64 -24.10
N GLY A 265 -22.58 10.34 -23.79
CA GLY A 265 -21.49 9.39 -23.92
C GLY A 265 -20.96 9.28 -25.36
N LYS A 266 -21.81 9.36 -26.37
CA LYS A 266 -21.39 9.43 -27.78
C LYS A 266 -20.62 10.71 -28.07
N VAL A 267 -21.13 11.87 -27.62
CA VAL A 267 -20.43 13.16 -27.80
C VAL A 267 -19.03 13.11 -27.25
N VAL A 268 -18.87 12.55 -26.04
CA VAL A 268 -17.54 12.43 -25.42
C VAL A 268 -16.64 11.43 -26.16
N LYS A 269 -17.16 10.24 -26.49
CA LYS A 269 -16.32 9.13 -26.98
C LYS A 269 -16.13 9.13 -28.51
N GLU A 270 -17.15 9.48 -29.25
CA GLU A 270 -17.09 9.45 -30.72
C GLU A 270 -16.71 10.80 -31.32
N GLU A 271 -17.09 11.92 -30.68
CA GLU A 271 -16.81 13.25 -31.18
C GLU A 271 -15.65 13.97 -30.48
N GLY A 272 -15.18 13.43 -29.33
CA GLY A 272 -14.11 14.02 -28.55
C GLY A 272 -14.46 15.38 -27.94
N LYS A 273 -15.75 15.68 -27.78
CA LYS A 273 -16.22 16.95 -27.22
C LYS A 273 -16.50 16.84 -25.72
N PRO A 274 -16.63 17.98 -25.00
CA PRO A 274 -17.02 17.99 -23.60
C PRO A 274 -18.38 17.29 -23.37
N ASN A 275 -18.55 16.79 -22.14
CA ASN A 275 -19.79 16.18 -21.70
C ASN A 275 -20.92 17.22 -21.64
N ASP A 276 -21.98 17.00 -22.40
CA ASP A 276 -23.15 17.89 -22.54
C ASP A 276 -24.40 17.34 -21.81
N LEU A 277 -24.24 16.43 -20.87
CA LEU A 277 -25.38 15.78 -20.20
C LEU A 277 -26.24 16.78 -19.41
N LEU A 278 -25.61 17.75 -18.74
CA LEU A 278 -26.35 18.74 -17.95
C LEU A 278 -27.19 19.67 -18.85
N GLU A 279 -26.63 20.06 -19.98
CA GLU A 279 -27.35 20.87 -21.00
C GLU A 279 -28.58 20.12 -21.55
N ARG A 280 -28.44 18.80 -21.81
CA ARG A 280 -29.53 17.96 -22.24
C ARG A 280 -30.64 17.84 -21.20
N ILE A 281 -30.25 17.63 -19.93
CA ILE A 281 -31.19 17.55 -18.81
C ILE A 281 -31.89 18.89 -18.58
N ALA A 282 -31.15 20.00 -18.61
CA ALA A 282 -31.70 21.35 -18.46
C ALA A 282 -32.73 21.70 -19.57
N ALA A 283 -32.53 21.18 -20.78
CA ALA A 283 -33.41 21.38 -21.91
C ALA A 283 -34.66 20.45 -21.92
N ASP A 284 -34.68 19.43 -21.06
CA ASP A 284 -35.80 18.48 -20.97
C ASP A 284 -36.78 18.90 -19.87
N PRO A 285 -38.00 19.34 -20.25
CA PRO A 285 -39.00 19.82 -19.30
C PRO A 285 -39.42 18.82 -18.23
N ALA A 286 -39.21 17.51 -18.47
CA ALA A 286 -39.59 16.48 -17.52
C ALA A 286 -38.81 16.57 -16.19
N PHE A 287 -37.61 17.14 -16.20
CA PHE A 287 -36.82 17.33 -14.98
C PHE A 287 -37.22 18.57 -14.19
N GLY A 288 -37.79 19.59 -14.85
CA GLY A 288 -38.18 20.84 -14.21
C GLY A 288 -37.03 21.61 -13.56
N MET A 289 -35.80 21.34 -14.01
CA MET A 289 -34.57 21.92 -13.44
C MET A 289 -33.88 22.83 -14.45
N ASN A 290 -33.42 23.98 -13.98
CA ASN A 290 -32.55 24.84 -14.77
C ASN A 290 -31.07 24.52 -14.54
N MET A 291 -30.18 25.13 -15.34
CA MET A 291 -28.74 24.90 -15.27
C MET A 291 -28.14 25.29 -13.91
N GLU A 292 -28.64 26.33 -13.26
CA GLU A 292 -28.15 26.76 -11.94
C GLU A 292 -28.43 25.71 -10.87
N GLN A 293 -29.63 25.11 -10.87
CA GLN A 293 -30.00 24.03 -9.95
C GLN A 293 -29.16 22.77 -10.22
N LEU A 294 -28.94 22.42 -11.47
CA LEU A 294 -28.07 21.28 -11.83
C LEU A 294 -26.62 21.51 -11.40
N GLN A 295 -26.08 22.70 -11.60
CA GLN A 295 -24.74 23.05 -11.14
C GLN A 295 -24.60 23.03 -9.62
N ALA A 296 -25.65 23.36 -8.87
CA ALA A 296 -25.66 23.27 -7.41
C ALA A 296 -25.55 21.81 -6.93
N ILE A 297 -26.09 20.85 -7.67
CA ILE A 297 -25.96 19.43 -7.39
C ILE A 297 -24.50 18.99 -7.64
N MET A 298 -23.82 19.56 -8.65
CA MET A 298 -22.47 19.19 -9.11
C MET A 298 -21.34 19.64 -8.17
N LYS A 299 -21.59 19.86 -6.88
CA LYS A 299 -20.53 20.13 -5.90
C LYS A 299 -19.84 18.83 -5.54
N PRO A 300 -18.54 18.67 -5.85
CA PRO A 300 -17.81 17.42 -5.61
C PRO A 300 -17.90 16.90 -4.17
N GLU A 301 -17.98 17.81 -3.22
CA GLU A 301 -18.05 17.51 -1.78
C GLU A 301 -19.31 16.71 -1.40
N ASN A 302 -20.38 16.81 -2.20
CA ASN A 302 -21.62 16.06 -1.98
C ASN A 302 -21.50 14.57 -2.31
N PHE A 303 -20.40 14.14 -2.96
CA PHE A 303 -20.23 12.79 -3.49
C PHE A 303 -19.16 11.96 -2.78
N VAL A 304 -18.41 12.55 -1.85
CA VAL A 304 -17.29 11.87 -1.18
C VAL A 304 -17.71 11.08 0.08
N GLY A 305 -18.99 11.14 0.46
CA GLY A 305 -19.52 10.45 1.63
C GLY A 305 -18.74 10.77 2.90
N ARG A 306 -18.35 9.75 3.66
CA ARG A 306 -17.57 9.87 4.89
C ARG A 306 -16.05 9.85 4.68
N ALA A 307 -15.55 10.01 3.46
CA ALA A 307 -14.10 9.90 3.19
C ALA A 307 -13.25 10.85 4.05
N PRO A 308 -13.61 12.14 4.27
CA PRO A 308 -12.88 13.00 5.17
C PRO A 308 -12.86 12.49 6.61
N GLN A 309 -14.02 12.12 7.16
CA GLN A 309 -14.16 11.64 8.54
C GLN A 309 -13.42 10.30 8.73
N GLN A 310 -13.53 9.38 7.78
CA GLN A 310 -12.77 8.12 7.82
C GLN A 310 -11.26 8.35 7.82
N THR A 311 -10.79 9.38 7.14
CA THR A 311 -9.36 9.76 7.15
C THR A 311 -8.95 10.28 8.54
N GLU A 312 -9.77 11.14 9.16
CA GLU A 312 -9.51 11.67 10.50
C GLU A 312 -9.53 10.56 11.57
N GLU A 313 -10.58 9.75 11.56
CA GLU A 313 -10.76 8.62 12.48
C GLU A 313 -9.57 7.65 12.39
N PHE A 314 -9.21 7.23 11.18
CA PHE A 314 -8.10 6.31 10.97
C PHE A 314 -6.76 6.89 11.45
N VAL A 315 -6.48 8.15 11.18
CA VAL A 315 -5.24 8.78 11.65
C VAL A 315 -5.26 8.89 13.18
N ALA A 316 -6.38 9.29 13.79
CA ALA A 316 -6.48 9.47 15.23
C ALA A 316 -6.43 8.13 16.01
N GLU A 317 -7.13 7.12 15.53
CA GLU A 317 -7.37 5.89 16.27
C GLU A 317 -6.34 4.79 15.98
N VAL A 318 -5.70 4.82 14.80
CA VAL A 318 -4.75 3.80 14.37
C VAL A 318 -3.34 4.36 14.22
N ILE A 319 -3.15 5.41 13.42
CA ILE A 319 -1.81 5.88 13.07
C ILE A 319 -1.13 6.61 14.23
N ASN A 320 -1.83 7.54 14.90
CA ASN A 320 -1.23 8.30 16.00
C ASN A 320 -0.75 7.41 17.18
N PRO A 321 -1.48 6.38 17.62
CA PRO A 321 -0.98 5.42 18.60
C PRO A 321 0.31 4.73 18.17
N ILE A 322 0.39 4.25 16.91
CA ILE A 322 1.60 3.62 16.36
C ILE A 322 2.78 4.60 16.37
N LEU A 323 2.55 5.84 15.95
CA LEU A 323 3.61 6.87 15.95
C LEU A 323 4.08 7.22 17.35
N GLU A 324 3.18 7.31 18.33
CA GLU A 324 3.57 7.58 19.72
C GLU A 324 4.36 6.42 20.33
N GLU A 325 3.97 5.18 20.06
CA GLU A 325 4.70 3.98 20.52
C GLU A 325 6.11 3.91 19.93
N ASN A 326 6.29 4.37 18.69
CA ASN A 326 7.55 4.30 17.95
C ASN A 326 8.28 5.66 17.85
N LYS A 327 7.95 6.62 18.69
CA LYS A 327 8.47 8.00 18.60
C LYS A 327 9.99 8.14 18.60
N GLU A 328 10.69 7.19 19.22
CA GLU A 328 12.15 7.22 19.33
C GLU A 328 12.87 6.91 18.00
N VAL A 329 12.17 6.24 17.07
CA VAL A 329 12.69 5.88 15.75
C VAL A 329 12.14 6.75 14.62
N LEU A 330 11.31 7.75 14.95
CA LEU A 330 10.78 8.68 13.96
C LEU A 330 11.82 9.72 13.52
N GLY A 331 11.62 10.31 12.35
CA GLY A 331 12.46 11.39 11.82
C GLY A 331 13.66 10.92 11.00
N LEU A 332 13.68 9.65 10.61
CA LEU A 332 14.63 9.18 9.59
C LEU A 332 14.35 9.90 8.27
N THR A 333 15.40 10.43 7.66
CA THR A 333 15.36 11.05 6.34
C THR A 333 16.17 10.20 5.38
N ALA A 334 15.57 9.90 4.23
CA ALA A 334 16.26 9.17 3.17
C ALA A 334 17.03 10.17 2.28
N GLU A 335 18.35 10.11 2.29
CA GLU A 335 19.20 10.80 1.30
C GLU A 335 19.40 9.88 0.11
N ILE A 336 18.77 10.24 -1.02
CA ILE A 336 18.95 9.51 -2.27
C ILE A 336 19.87 10.30 -3.18
N ASN A 337 21.06 9.78 -3.39
CA ASN A 337 21.99 10.27 -4.40
C ASN A 337 21.69 9.57 -5.73
N VAL A 338 20.94 10.23 -6.61
CA VAL A 338 20.57 9.72 -7.96
C VAL A 338 21.36 10.46 -9.02
#